data_3168ca6067bc934b130a3393e74ec0d0
#
_entry.id   3168ca6067bc934b130a3393e74ec0d0
#
_cell.length_a   1.000
_cell.length_b   1.000
_cell.length_c   1.000
_cell.angle_alpha   90.00
_cell.angle_beta   90.00
_cell.angle_gamma   90.00
#
_symmetry.space_group_name_H-M   'P 1'
#
loop_
_entity.id
_entity.type
_entity.pdbx_description
1 polymer ?
#
loop_
_entity_poly.entity_id
_entity_poly.type
_entity_poly.pdbx_seq_one_letter_code
_entity_poly.pdbx_strand_id
1 'polypeptide(L)'
;MPCPARENARATTETESDTPMQSVKQLEQQVLTRYLTAKGLNPPQQEAVRTTEGPVSVLAGAGSGKTTAIVNRIAFMMRFGNAYDGPPGVHSPEETEFLRQTAAGEIPPDEQRLTEILGFAPVPGWRILAITFTNKAAAEMKNRLCAMLGDEGAEVWAATFHSACVRILRQHIARALWCLCQHAIPPPK
;
A
#
# COMPACT_ATOMS: atom_id res chain seq x y z
N MET A 1 -57.92 6.96 -41.79
CA MET A 1 -57.30 5.72 -41.23
C MET A 1 -55.90 6.07 -40.73
N PRO A 2 -55.64 6.11 -39.44
CA PRO A 2 -54.33 6.37 -38.93
C PRO A 2 -53.57 5.06 -38.70
N CYS A 3 -52.25 5.06 -39.02
CA CYS A 3 -51.31 3.99 -38.90
C CYS A 3 -50.94 3.76 -37.41
N PRO A 4 -50.82 2.53 -36.90
CA PRO A 4 -50.45 2.29 -35.51
C PRO A 4 -48.96 2.45 -35.29
N ALA A 5 -48.62 3.17 -34.21
CA ALA A 5 -47.29 3.37 -33.70
C ALA A 5 -46.63 2.04 -33.28
N ARG A 6 -45.41 1.82 -33.76
CA ARG A 6 -44.54 0.73 -33.29
C ARG A 6 -43.99 1.09 -31.92
N GLU A 7 -44.39 0.36 -30.92
CA GLU A 7 -43.85 0.34 -29.56
C GLU A 7 -42.49 -0.36 -29.59
N ASN A 8 -41.43 0.43 -29.47
CA ASN A 8 -40.05 -0.08 -29.28
C ASN A 8 -39.89 -0.51 -27.84
N ALA A 9 -40.08 -1.77 -27.55
CA ALA A 9 -39.60 -2.41 -26.35
C ALA A 9 -38.06 -2.48 -26.40
N ARG A 10 -37.38 -1.52 -25.78
CA ARG A 10 -35.98 -1.65 -25.41
C ARG A 10 -35.93 -2.60 -24.24
N ALA A 11 -35.61 -3.86 -24.51
CA ALA A 11 -35.11 -4.77 -23.49
C ALA A 11 -33.76 -4.24 -22.99
N THR A 12 -33.74 -3.69 -21.79
CA THR A 12 -32.52 -3.47 -21.00
C THR A 12 -32.03 -4.83 -20.51
N THR A 13 -31.09 -5.39 -21.25
CA THR A 13 -30.25 -6.47 -20.74
C THR A 13 -29.27 -5.87 -19.74
N GLU A 14 -29.70 -5.72 -18.50
CA GLU A 14 -28.79 -5.51 -17.37
C GLU A 14 -28.03 -6.83 -17.15
N THR A 15 -26.75 -6.78 -17.36
CA THR A 15 -25.79 -7.86 -17.17
C THR A 15 -25.70 -8.23 -15.68
N GLU A 16 -26.33 -9.32 -15.29
CA GLU A 16 -26.34 -9.92 -13.94
C GLU A 16 -25.00 -10.58 -13.55
N SER A 17 -23.87 -10.28 -14.20
CA SER A 17 -22.59 -10.96 -13.96
C SER A 17 -21.62 -10.23 -12.99
N ASP A 18 -21.93 -8.99 -12.56
CA ASP A 18 -21.00 -8.17 -11.75
C ASP A 18 -21.30 -8.18 -10.23
N THR A 19 -22.48 -8.63 -9.82
CA THR A 19 -22.97 -8.49 -8.44
C THR A 19 -22.18 -9.32 -7.39
N PRO A 20 -21.74 -10.56 -7.62
CA PRO A 20 -21.04 -11.34 -6.58
C PRO A 20 -19.59 -10.88 -6.37
N MET A 21 -18.86 -10.46 -7.40
CA MET A 21 -17.47 -10.02 -7.28
C MET A 21 -17.35 -8.65 -6.60
N GLN A 22 -18.27 -7.73 -6.86
CA GLN A 22 -18.34 -6.43 -6.18
C GLN A 22 -18.64 -6.60 -4.68
N SER A 23 -19.48 -7.57 -4.30
CA SER A 23 -19.78 -7.85 -2.89
C SER A 23 -18.57 -8.41 -2.14
N VAL A 24 -17.74 -9.27 -2.77
CA VAL A 24 -16.50 -9.79 -2.19
C VAL A 24 -15.49 -8.65 -1.96
N LYS A 25 -15.28 -7.82 -2.98
CA LYS A 25 -14.36 -6.67 -2.86
C LYS A 25 -14.77 -5.69 -1.75
N GLN A 26 -16.05 -5.41 -1.64
CA GLN A 26 -16.57 -4.56 -0.57
C GLN A 26 -16.32 -5.17 0.81
N LEU A 27 -16.48 -6.49 0.96
CA LEU A 27 -16.19 -7.20 2.19
C LEU A 27 -14.71 -7.08 2.58
N GLU A 28 -13.78 -7.33 1.63
CA GLU A 28 -12.34 -7.16 1.83
C GLU A 28 -11.99 -5.74 2.29
N GLN A 29 -12.55 -4.72 1.62
CA GLN A 29 -12.33 -3.31 1.97
C GLN A 29 -12.88 -2.96 3.36
N GLN A 30 -14.02 -3.51 3.75
CA GLN A 30 -14.58 -3.33 5.09
C GLN A 30 -13.67 -3.93 6.15
N VAL A 31 -13.18 -5.15 5.93
CA VAL A 31 -12.23 -5.83 6.83
C VAL A 31 -10.94 -5.04 6.98
N LEU A 32 -10.32 -4.60 5.88
CA LEU A 32 -9.10 -3.80 5.92
C LEU A 32 -9.32 -2.45 6.61
N THR A 33 -10.46 -1.79 6.38
CA THR A 33 -10.82 -0.56 7.08
C THR A 33 -10.96 -0.79 8.58
N ARG A 34 -11.58 -1.90 8.98
CA ARG A 34 -11.70 -2.27 10.39
C ARG A 34 -10.36 -2.60 11.02
N TYR A 35 -9.48 -3.31 10.31
CA TYR A 35 -8.11 -3.53 10.73
C TYR A 35 -7.36 -2.21 11.01
N LEU A 36 -7.45 -1.24 10.11
CA LEU A 36 -6.82 0.07 10.29
C LEU A 36 -7.44 0.87 11.45
N THR A 37 -8.75 0.73 11.68
CA THR A 37 -9.45 1.32 12.83
C THR A 37 -8.94 0.71 14.14
N ALA A 38 -8.76 -0.60 14.19
CA ALA A 38 -8.20 -1.31 15.35
C ALA A 38 -6.74 -0.90 15.67
N LYS A 39 -5.98 -0.44 14.66
CA LYS A 39 -4.65 0.18 14.85
C LYS A 39 -4.72 1.62 15.38
N GLY A 40 -5.90 2.16 15.65
CA GLY A 40 -6.10 3.51 16.18
C GLY A 40 -5.90 4.64 15.16
N LEU A 41 -6.02 4.35 13.88
CA LEU A 41 -5.89 5.34 12.80
C LEU A 41 -7.22 6.05 12.57
N ASN A 42 -7.17 7.38 12.46
CA ASN A 42 -8.31 8.19 12.07
C ASN A 42 -8.59 8.08 10.55
N PRO A 43 -9.80 8.45 10.06
CA PRO A 43 -10.17 8.29 8.66
C PRO A 43 -9.18 8.88 7.64
N PRO A 44 -8.63 10.11 7.78
CA PRO A 44 -7.61 10.62 6.87
C PRO A 44 -6.29 9.83 6.90
N GLN A 45 -5.88 9.31 8.06
CA GLN A 45 -4.71 8.46 8.17
C GLN A 45 -4.94 7.10 7.51
N GLN A 46 -6.13 6.52 7.67
CA GLN A 46 -6.52 5.27 6.99
C GLN A 46 -6.48 5.44 5.47
N GLU A 47 -6.99 6.55 4.94
CA GLU A 47 -6.91 6.87 3.53
C GLU A 47 -5.47 6.95 3.04
N ALA A 48 -4.60 7.68 3.76
CA ALA A 48 -3.18 7.75 3.44
C ALA A 48 -2.49 6.39 3.50
N VAL A 49 -2.90 5.46 4.36
CA VAL A 49 -2.33 4.13 4.50
C VAL A 49 -2.78 3.20 3.37
N ARG A 50 -4.07 3.17 3.05
CA ARG A 50 -4.64 2.25 2.06
C ARG A 50 -4.36 2.63 0.61
N THR A 51 -4.12 3.93 0.30
CA THR A 51 -3.75 4.37 -1.04
C THR A 51 -2.31 3.98 -1.32
N THR A 52 -2.07 2.79 -1.84
CA THR A 52 -0.73 2.22 -2.05
C THR A 52 -0.11 2.64 -3.37
N GLU A 53 -0.92 2.89 -4.39
CA GLU A 53 -0.48 3.25 -5.73
C GLU A 53 -0.47 4.77 -5.95
N GLY A 54 0.47 5.22 -6.78
CA GLY A 54 0.60 6.61 -7.20
C GLY A 54 1.17 7.56 -6.14
N PRO A 55 1.34 8.84 -6.49
CA PRO A 55 1.87 9.86 -5.58
C PRO A 55 0.80 10.28 -4.57
N VAL A 56 1.12 10.21 -3.28
CA VAL A 56 0.24 10.64 -2.18
C VAL A 56 0.89 11.80 -1.44
N SER A 57 0.17 12.91 -1.30
CA SER A 57 0.59 14.07 -0.50
C SER A 57 -0.27 14.17 0.75
N VAL A 58 0.37 14.17 1.93
CA VAL A 58 -0.32 14.28 3.22
C VAL A 58 0.01 15.61 3.87
N LEU A 59 -0.97 16.51 3.91
CA LEU A 59 -0.87 17.80 4.61
C LEU A 59 -1.34 17.63 6.06
N ALA A 60 -0.43 17.80 7.00
CA ALA A 60 -0.74 17.54 8.40
C ALA A 60 0.07 18.44 9.34
N GLY A 61 -0.57 19.01 10.35
CA GLY A 61 0.04 19.84 11.38
C GLY A 61 0.98 19.10 12.33
N ALA A 62 1.65 19.80 13.22
CA ALA A 62 2.44 19.19 14.28
C ALA A 62 1.55 18.34 15.19
N GLY A 63 2.02 17.18 15.64
CA GLY A 63 1.25 16.29 16.51
C GLY A 63 0.11 15.49 15.85
N SER A 64 -0.14 15.64 14.55
CA SER A 64 -1.23 14.94 13.82
C SER A 64 -1.01 13.45 13.57
N GLY A 65 0.10 12.88 14.06
CA GLY A 65 0.41 11.46 13.85
C GLY A 65 0.98 11.09 12.47
N LYS A 66 1.62 12.06 11.76
CA LYS A 66 2.27 11.80 10.45
C LYS A 66 3.19 10.59 10.45
N THR A 67 4.07 10.49 11.44
CA THR A 67 5.00 9.37 11.55
C THR A 67 4.27 8.05 11.76
N THR A 68 3.20 8.06 12.56
CA THR A 68 2.34 6.89 12.76
C THR A 68 1.69 6.45 11.45
N ALA A 69 1.14 7.38 10.68
CA ALA A 69 0.55 7.09 9.38
C ALA A 69 1.58 6.51 8.40
N ILE A 70 2.79 7.09 8.31
CA ILE A 70 3.86 6.60 7.42
C ILE A 70 4.31 5.19 7.81
N VAL A 71 4.54 4.93 9.11
CA VAL A 71 4.95 3.59 9.59
C VAL A 71 3.86 2.56 9.30
N ASN A 72 2.58 2.88 9.57
CA ASN A 72 1.48 1.98 9.25
C ASN A 72 1.30 1.78 7.73
N ARG A 73 1.53 2.82 6.90
CA ARG A 73 1.52 2.68 5.44
C ARG A 73 2.59 1.70 4.95
N ILE A 74 3.82 1.82 5.46
CA ILE A 74 4.90 0.89 5.13
C ILE A 74 4.53 -0.53 5.56
N ALA A 75 4.06 -0.72 6.79
CA ALA A 75 3.63 -2.03 7.27
C ALA A 75 2.46 -2.59 6.45
N PHE A 76 1.51 -1.77 6.06
CA PHE A 76 0.38 -2.16 5.21
C PHE A 76 0.85 -2.63 3.82
N MET A 77 1.74 -1.88 3.16
CA MET A 77 2.31 -2.26 1.86
C MET A 77 3.11 -3.56 1.93
N MET A 78 3.85 -3.79 3.03
CA MET A 78 4.63 -5.01 3.20
C MET A 78 3.77 -6.25 3.45
N ARG A 79 2.61 -6.11 4.12
CA ARG A 79 1.71 -7.21 4.45
C ARG A 79 0.63 -7.44 3.39
N PHE A 80 -0.07 -6.38 3.06
CA PHE A 80 -1.26 -6.47 2.21
C PHE A 80 -0.99 -6.03 0.75
N GLY A 81 0.12 -5.31 0.50
CA GLY A 81 0.41 -4.79 -0.83
C GLY A 81 -0.70 -3.88 -1.34
N ASN A 82 -1.21 -4.15 -2.53
CA ASN A 82 -2.33 -3.43 -3.13
C ASN A 82 -3.69 -4.13 -2.91
N ALA A 83 -3.88 -4.78 -1.75
CA ALA A 83 -5.11 -5.52 -1.46
C ALA A 83 -6.37 -4.65 -1.43
N TYR A 84 -6.27 -3.35 -1.10
CA TYR A 84 -7.44 -2.47 -1.02
C TYR A 84 -8.03 -2.12 -2.38
N ASP A 85 -7.20 -1.75 -3.36
CA ASP A 85 -7.61 -1.31 -4.71
C ASP A 85 -7.39 -2.41 -5.77
N GLY A 86 -6.73 -3.50 -5.43
CA GLY A 86 -6.49 -4.64 -6.31
C GLY A 86 -7.76 -5.43 -6.65
N PRO A 87 -7.66 -6.46 -7.48
CA PRO A 87 -8.78 -7.31 -7.82
C PRO A 87 -9.31 -8.05 -6.58
N PRO A 88 -10.60 -8.46 -6.56
CA PRO A 88 -11.14 -9.28 -5.49
C PRO A 88 -10.44 -10.64 -5.45
N GLY A 89 -10.18 -11.14 -4.25
CA GLY A 89 -9.64 -12.47 -4.03
C GLY A 89 -10.68 -13.57 -4.25
N VAL A 90 -10.18 -14.79 -4.41
CA VAL A 90 -11.02 -15.99 -4.40
C VAL A 90 -10.84 -16.64 -3.03
N HIS A 91 -11.88 -16.64 -2.23
CA HIS A 91 -11.87 -17.13 -0.86
C HIS A 91 -12.66 -18.42 -0.72
N SER A 92 -12.21 -19.31 0.14
CA SER A 92 -12.97 -20.48 0.56
C SER A 92 -14.21 -20.06 1.37
N PRO A 93 -15.22 -20.92 1.53
CA PRO A 93 -16.38 -20.63 2.39
C PRO A 93 -15.99 -20.28 3.84
N GLU A 94 -14.96 -20.94 4.39
CA GLU A 94 -14.46 -20.69 5.75
C GLU A 94 -13.76 -19.31 5.86
N GLU A 95 -12.95 -18.95 4.85
CA GLU A 95 -12.31 -17.62 4.79
C GLU A 95 -13.36 -16.51 4.62
N THR A 96 -14.34 -16.73 3.77
CA THR A 96 -15.45 -15.76 3.57
C THR A 96 -16.21 -15.53 4.87
N GLU A 97 -16.50 -16.59 5.64
CA GLU A 97 -17.17 -16.46 6.92
C GLU A 97 -16.30 -15.75 7.95
N PHE A 98 -15.00 -16.07 8.02
CA PHE A 98 -14.05 -15.34 8.85
C PHE A 98 -13.99 -13.83 8.50
N LEU A 99 -13.93 -13.50 7.21
CA LEU A 99 -13.95 -12.10 6.76
C LEU A 99 -15.26 -11.40 7.13
N ARG A 100 -16.40 -12.07 7.01
CA ARG A 100 -17.72 -11.53 7.38
C ARG A 100 -17.81 -11.24 8.88
N GLN A 101 -17.40 -12.18 9.72
CA GLN A 101 -17.39 -12.01 11.19
C GLN A 101 -16.42 -10.89 11.61
N THR A 102 -15.26 -10.80 10.96
CA THR A 102 -14.31 -9.72 11.19
C THR A 102 -14.90 -8.37 10.76
N ALA A 103 -15.57 -8.28 9.60
CA ALA A 103 -16.23 -7.06 9.14
C ALA A 103 -17.37 -6.64 10.07
N ALA A 104 -18.18 -7.58 10.55
CA ALA A 104 -19.26 -7.33 11.52
C ALA A 104 -18.71 -6.91 12.90
N GLY A 105 -17.47 -7.30 13.22
CA GLY A 105 -16.84 -7.03 14.52
C GLY A 105 -17.13 -8.03 15.60
N GLU A 106 -17.58 -9.18 15.23
CA GLU A 106 -17.81 -10.31 16.13
C GLU A 106 -16.47 -10.88 16.61
N ILE A 107 -15.45 -10.84 15.73
CA ILE A 107 -14.09 -11.27 16.07
C ILE A 107 -13.09 -10.12 15.82
N PRO A 108 -12.03 -10.01 16.64
CA PRO A 108 -10.96 -9.05 16.38
C PRO A 108 -10.20 -9.39 15.10
N PRO A 109 -9.67 -8.39 14.35
CA PRO A 109 -8.86 -8.64 13.18
C PRO A 109 -7.54 -9.33 13.57
N ASP A 110 -7.39 -10.58 13.17
CA ASP A 110 -6.12 -11.33 13.28
C ASP A 110 -5.22 -10.96 12.11
N GLU A 111 -4.13 -10.27 12.41
CA GLU A 111 -3.22 -9.69 11.43
C GLU A 111 -2.56 -10.76 10.55
N GLN A 112 -2.11 -11.88 11.13
CA GLN A 112 -1.44 -12.94 10.39
C GLN A 112 -2.41 -13.61 9.41
N ARG A 113 -3.57 -14.01 9.90
CA ARG A 113 -4.60 -14.65 9.08
C ARG A 113 -5.14 -13.72 7.99
N LEU A 114 -5.32 -12.42 8.29
CA LEU A 114 -5.71 -11.44 7.29
C LEU A 114 -4.64 -11.24 6.22
N THR A 115 -3.35 -11.27 6.58
CA THR A 115 -2.25 -11.16 5.61
C THR A 115 -2.24 -12.37 4.65
N GLU A 116 -2.48 -13.58 5.16
CA GLU A 116 -2.55 -14.79 4.34
C GLU A 116 -3.74 -14.78 3.37
N ILE A 117 -4.91 -14.30 3.82
CA ILE A 117 -6.14 -14.30 3.02
C ILE A 117 -6.20 -13.12 2.04
N LEU A 118 -5.83 -11.92 2.48
CA LEU A 118 -6.03 -10.68 1.73
C LEU A 118 -4.77 -10.14 1.05
N GLY A 119 -3.58 -10.68 1.36
CA GLY A 119 -2.33 -10.18 0.79
C GLY A 119 -2.30 -10.25 -0.73
N PHE A 120 -2.18 -9.09 -1.40
CA PHE A 120 -2.08 -9.00 -2.85
C PHE A 120 -0.85 -8.17 -3.26
N ALA A 121 0.12 -8.81 -3.90
CA ALA A 121 1.39 -8.18 -4.31
C ALA A 121 2.12 -7.45 -3.17
N PRO A 122 2.43 -8.10 -2.04
CA PRO A 122 3.13 -7.48 -0.93
C PRO A 122 4.51 -6.96 -1.36
N VAL A 123 4.90 -5.80 -0.82
CA VAL A 123 6.15 -5.14 -1.17
C VAL A 123 7.23 -5.53 -0.17
N PRO A 124 8.32 -6.19 -0.57
CA PRO A 124 9.40 -6.53 0.34
C PRO A 124 10.12 -5.29 0.86
N GLY A 125 10.54 -5.31 2.14
CA GLY A 125 11.11 -4.16 2.84
C GLY A 125 12.29 -3.50 2.13
N TRP A 126 13.17 -4.28 1.48
CA TRP A 126 14.33 -3.79 0.73
C TRP A 126 13.97 -2.95 -0.50
N ARG A 127 12.72 -2.98 -0.97
CA ARG A 127 12.22 -2.11 -2.05
C ARG A 127 11.67 -0.77 -1.54
N ILE A 128 11.60 -0.58 -0.23
CA ILE A 128 11.04 0.63 0.38
C ILE A 128 12.17 1.53 0.86
N LEU A 129 12.17 2.77 0.37
CA LEU A 129 13.06 3.84 0.84
C LEU A 129 12.24 4.88 1.60
N ALA A 130 12.49 5.00 2.90
CA ALA A 130 11.87 5.98 3.78
C ALA A 130 12.87 7.09 4.12
N ILE A 131 12.64 8.30 3.63
CA ILE A 131 13.54 9.44 3.82
C ILE A 131 13.03 10.35 4.93
N THR A 132 13.92 10.74 5.84
CA THR A 132 13.66 11.68 6.94
C THR A 132 14.68 12.82 6.95
N PHE A 133 14.42 13.85 7.76
CA PHE A 133 15.36 14.97 7.91
C PHE A 133 16.52 14.66 8.87
N THR A 134 16.30 13.85 9.91
CA THR A 134 17.29 13.62 10.97
C THR A 134 17.56 12.13 11.16
N ASN A 135 18.78 11.80 11.55
CA ASN A 135 19.18 10.42 11.88
C ASN A 135 18.34 9.86 13.05
N LYS A 136 17.97 10.70 14.01
CA LYS A 136 17.10 10.33 15.13
C LYS A 136 15.72 9.87 14.62
N ALA A 137 15.11 10.63 13.70
CA ALA A 137 13.83 10.26 13.13
C ALA A 137 13.90 8.99 12.27
N ALA A 138 15.01 8.79 11.52
CA ALA A 138 15.24 7.56 10.78
C ALA A 138 15.37 6.34 11.71
N ALA A 139 16.13 6.46 12.79
CA ALA A 139 16.28 5.40 13.79
C ALA A 139 14.94 5.08 14.50
N GLU A 140 14.18 6.11 14.88
CA GLU A 140 12.87 5.94 15.52
C GLU A 140 11.88 5.23 14.56
N MET A 141 11.86 5.62 13.29
CA MET A 141 11.02 4.97 12.27
C MET A 141 11.41 3.49 12.13
N LYS A 142 12.69 3.19 12.04
CA LYS A 142 13.20 1.82 11.95
C LYS A 142 12.82 0.98 13.17
N ASN A 143 12.98 1.52 14.38
CA ASN A 143 12.60 0.83 15.62
C ASN A 143 11.09 0.52 15.64
N ARG A 144 10.23 1.45 15.18
CA ARG A 144 8.79 1.23 15.09
C ARG A 144 8.43 0.16 14.06
N LEU A 145 9.11 0.15 12.90
CA LEU A 145 8.92 -0.88 11.88
C LEU A 145 9.36 -2.26 12.39
N CYS A 146 10.53 -2.36 13.04
CA CYS A 146 10.95 -3.61 13.65
C CYS A 146 10.01 -4.10 14.75
N ALA A 147 9.42 -3.19 15.54
CA ALA A 147 8.44 -3.56 16.57
C ALA A 147 7.12 -4.09 15.95
N MET A 148 6.76 -3.66 14.75
CA MET A 148 5.53 -4.09 14.05
C MET A 148 5.72 -5.31 13.14
N LEU A 149 6.87 -5.44 12.51
CA LEU A 149 7.15 -6.38 11.42
C LEU A 149 8.29 -7.37 11.76
N GLY A 150 8.87 -7.27 12.95
CA GLY A 150 10.04 -8.09 13.30
C GLY A 150 11.24 -7.81 12.38
N ASP A 151 11.91 -8.88 11.96
CA ASP A 151 13.12 -8.80 11.12
C ASP A 151 12.86 -8.19 9.74
N GLU A 152 11.67 -8.38 9.18
CA GLU A 152 11.28 -7.78 7.89
C GLU A 152 11.28 -6.24 7.96
N GLY A 153 10.92 -5.65 9.10
CA GLY A 153 11.00 -4.22 9.33
C GLY A 153 12.41 -3.66 9.27
N ALA A 154 13.42 -4.48 9.57
CA ALA A 154 14.84 -4.11 9.49
C ALA A 154 15.34 -3.98 8.05
N GLU A 155 14.67 -4.62 7.08
CA GLU A 155 15.01 -4.54 5.65
C GLU A 155 14.66 -3.19 5.03
N VAL A 156 13.70 -2.46 5.62
CA VAL A 156 13.29 -1.14 5.12
C VAL A 156 14.46 -0.16 5.21
N TRP A 157 14.76 0.46 4.09
CA TRP A 157 15.84 1.44 4.06
C TRP A 157 15.36 2.80 4.59
N ALA A 158 15.39 2.97 5.92
CA ALA A 158 15.13 4.25 6.56
C ALA A 158 16.43 5.05 6.71
N ALA A 159 16.49 6.24 6.11
CA ALA A 159 17.70 7.07 6.06
C ALA A 159 17.37 8.56 5.99
N THR A 160 18.37 9.42 6.26
CA THR A 160 18.26 10.82 5.88
C THR A 160 18.53 10.99 4.40
N PHE A 161 18.02 12.08 3.80
CA PHE A 161 18.25 12.40 2.40
C PHE A 161 19.75 12.34 2.03
N HIS A 162 20.60 12.99 2.84
CA HIS A 162 22.05 12.99 2.61
C HIS A 162 22.65 11.58 2.66
N SER A 163 22.28 10.78 3.67
CA SER A 163 22.77 9.40 3.79
C SER A 163 22.35 8.52 2.63
N ALA A 164 21.10 8.67 2.17
CA ALA A 164 20.59 7.95 1.01
C ALA A 164 21.36 8.33 -0.26
N CYS A 165 21.56 9.64 -0.53
CA CYS A 165 22.33 10.12 -1.67
C CYS A 165 23.79 9.62 -1.64
N VAL A 166 24.47 9.68 -0.49
CA VAL A 166 25.85 9.19 -0.35
C VAL A 166 25.93 7.69 -0.66
N ARG A 167 24.98 6.89 -0.17
CA ARG A 167 24.94 5.45 -0.44
C ARG A 167 24.75 5.17 -1.94
N ILE A 168 23.82 5.85 -2.59
CA ILE A 168 23.57 5.72 -4.03
C ILE A 168 24.82 6.11 -4.84
N LEU A 169 25.43 7.26 -4.51
CA LEU A 169 26.63 7.73 -5.19
C LEU A 169 27.78 6.74 -5.03
N ARG A 170 28.02 6.21 -3.84
CA ARG A 170 29.08 5.22 -3.60
C ARG A 170 28.90 3.95 -4.43
N GLN A 171 27.68 3.50 -4.63
CA GLN A 171 27.38 2.33 -5.46
C GLN A 171 27.61 2.58 -6.96
N HIS A 172 27.46 3.83 -7.42
CA HIS A 172 27.51 4.18 -8.84
C HIS A 172 28.71 5.05 -9.24
N ILE A 173 29.57 5.41 -8.28
CA ILE A 173 30.69 6.35 -8.52
C ILE A 173 31.64 5.83 -9.61
N ALA A 174 31.90 4.54 -9.66
CA ALA A 174 32.75 3.95 -10.69
C ALA A 174 32.19 4.15 -12.09
N ARG A 175 30.85 4.05 -12.26
CA ARG A 175 30.18 4.32 -13.55
C ARG A 175 30.19 5.81 -13.90
N ALA A 176 29.98 6.69 -12.90
CA ALA A 176 30.00 8.13 -13.10
C ALA A 176 31.41 8.62 -13.49
N LEU A 177 32.47 8.11 -12.83
CA LEU A 177 33.85 8.44 -13.16
C LEU A 177 34.25 7.94 -14.56
N TRP A 178 33.80 6.75 -14.95
CA TRP A 178 34.06 6.20 -16.28
C TRP A 178 33.41 7.07 -17.39
N CYS A 179 32.18 7.53 -17.20
CA CYS A 179 31.51 8.45 -18.10
C CYS A 179 32.23 9.80 -18.21
N LEU A 180 32.71 10.36 -17.09
CA LEU A 180 33.48 11.62 -17.08
C LEU A 180 34.83 11.47 -17.77
N CYS A 181 35.53 10.34 -17.61
CA CYS A 181 36.81 10.09 -18.29
C CYS A 181 36.64 9.95 -19.80
N GLN A 182 35.55 9.40 -20.31
CA GLN A 182 35.33 9.30 -21.77
C GLN A 182 35.09 10.67 -22.43
N HIS A 183 34.55 11.64 -21.70
CA HIS A 183 34.32 12.99 -22.22
C HIS A 183 35.50 13.96 -22.00
N ALA A 184 36.47 13.56 -21.14
CA ALA A 184 37.60 14.40 -20.79
C ALA A 184 38.88 14.15 -21.64
N ILE A 185 38.91 13.06 -22.44
CA ILE A 185 40.07 12.78 -23.29
C ILE A 185 39.68 13.01 -24.75
N PRO A 186 40.14 14.09 -25.37
CA PRO A 186 39.98 14.25 -26.83
C PRO A 186 40.79 13.16 -27.54
N PRO A 187 40.32 12.63 -28.68
CA PRO A 187 41.06 11.62 -29.45
C PRO A 187 42.43 12.16 -29.83
N PRO A 188 43.49 11.34 -29.82
CA PRO A 188 44.81 11.74 -30.29
C PRO A 188 44.72 12.19 -31.74
N LYS A 189 45.36 13.34 -32.06
CA LYS A 189 45.47 13.88 -33.42
C LYS A 189 46.37 13.00 -34.29
#